data_907e1250dd5c5222a7f9cf9c73f1cab7
#
_entry.id   907e1250dd5c5222a7f9cf9c73f1cab7
#
_cell.length_a   1.000
_cell.length_b   1.000
_cell.length_c   1.000
_cell.angle_alpha   90.00
_cell.angle_beta   90.00
_cell.angle_gamma   90.00
#
_symmetry.space_group_name_H-M   'P 1'
#
loop_
_entity.id
_entity.type
_entity.pdbx_description
1 polymer ?
#
loop_
_entity_poly.entity_id
_entity_poly.type
_entity_poly.pdbx_seq_one_letter_code
_entity_poly.pdbx_strand_id
1 'polypeptide(L)'
;DRNGYVDDIHGWNFISHNHLLCRGAEDDHGTHAAGTLNAAWDGKGVTGINDSHYVKIMVLKALGADGKGDSSTVIEAIRYAQANGAQICNLSFGSETYDRQLEQVIRQSPMLFIISAGNGDAGGNGLNIDQFPVYPAAYTSENIISVANLLFDGNLHDSSNFGVQSVDLAAPGSYILS
;
A
#
# COMPACT_ATOMS: atom_id res chain seq x y z
N ASP A 1 8.87 -18.33 16.02
CA ASP A 1 9.89 -17.37 16.50
C ASP A 1 9.57 -16.78 17.88
N ARG A 2 8.39 -17.07 18.43
CA ARG A 2 7.88 -16.57 19.71
C ARG A 2 7.55 -15.06 19.71
N ASN A 3 7.18 -14.51 18.56
CA ASN A 3 6.79 -13.11 18.43
C ASN A 3 5.34 -12.82 18.88
N GLY A 4 4.57 -13.84 19.27
CA GLY A 4 3.17 -13.74 19.69
C GLY A 4 2.15 -13.97 18.58
N TYR A 5 2.61 -14.17 17.34
CA TYR A 5 1.79 -14.42 16.16
C TYR A 5 1.97 -15.88 15.70
N VAL A 6 0.91 -16.66 15.71
CA VAL A 6 0.98 -18.11 15.44
C VAL A 6 0.86 -18.38 13.94
N ASP A 7 1.84 -19.09 13.38
CA ASP A 7 1.89 -19.49 11.96
C ASP A 7 1.93 -18.30 10.96
N ASP A 8 2.56 -17.19 11.34
CA ASP A 8 2.71 -15.97 10.56
C ASP A 8 3.81 -16.01 9.47
N ILE A 9 4.07 -17.18 8.91
CA ILE A 9 5.18 -17.46 7.96
C ILE A 9 5.17 -16.53 6.74
N HIS A 10 3.99 -16.12 6.28
CA HIS A 10 3.82 -15.23 5.11
C HIS A 10 3.30 -13.85 5.47
N GLY A 11 2.99 -13.62 6.74
CA GLY A 11 2.40 -12.40 7.24
C GLY A 11 1.23 -12.65 8.18
N TRP A 12 0.44 -11.60 8.46
CA TRP A 12 -0.60 -11.66 9.46
C TRP A 12 -1.86 -10.89 9.05
N ASN A 13 -3.01 -11.43 9.44
CA ASN A 13 -4.32 -10.80 9.27
C ASN A 13 -4.71 -10.08 10.58
N PHE A 14 -4.56 -8.76 10.60
CA PHE A 14 -4.86 -7.90 11.74
C PHE A 14 -6.36 -7.67 11.95
N ILE A 15 -7.20 -7.99 10.95
CA ILE A 15 -8.65 -7.90 11.08
C ILE A 15 -9.21 -9.09 11.86
N SER A 16 -8.70 -10.28 11.57
CA SER A 16 -9.20 -11.54 12.16
C SER A 16 -8.24 -12.16 13.17
N HIS A 17 -7.09 -11.50 13.43
CA HIS A 17 -6.03 -11.94 14.35
C HIS A 17 -5.60 -13.41 14.12
N ASN A 18 -5.27 -13.72 12.85
CA ASN A 18 -4.80 -15.05 12.45
C ASN A 18 -3.93 -14.99 11.19
N HIS A 19 -3.38 -16.13 10.77
CA HIS A 19 -2.51 -16.26 9.60
C HIS A 19 -3.25 -16.35 8.26
N LEU A 20 -4.58 -16.31 8.22
CA LEU A 20 -5.35 -16.42 6.98
C LEU A 20 -5.40 -15.07 6.25
N LEU A 21 -4.57 -14.92 5.24
CA LEU A 21 -4.34 -13.66 4.53
C LEU A 21 -5.35 -13.42 3.40
N CYS A 22 -5.81 -14.49 2.73
CA CYS A 22 -6.74 -14.42 1.61
C CYS A 22 -7.88 -15.42 1.81
N ARG A 23 -9.12 -15.01 1.54
CA ARG A 23 -10.32 -15.85 1.66
C ARG A 23 -11.10 -16.00 0.35
N GLY A 24 -10.51 -15.68 -0.78
CA GLY A 24 -11.13 -15.79 -2.10
C GLY A 24 -11.00 -14.53 -2.94
N ALA A 25 -11.85 -14.40 -3.96
CA ALA A 25 -11.80 -13.29 -4.93
C ALA A 25 -12.04 -11.89 -4.30
N GLU A 26 -12.60 -11.85 -3.10
CA GLU A 26 -12.87 -10.60 -2.37
C GLU A 26 -11.59 -9.93 -1.84
N ASP A 27 -10.49 -10.70 -1.75
CA ASP A 27 -9.19 -10.26 -1.26
C ASP A 27 -8.17 -10.09 -2.42
N ASP A 28 -8.63 -9.71 -3.61
CA ASP A 28 -7.83 -9.66 -4.83
C ASP A 28 -6.83 -8.50 -4.87
N HIS A 29 -7.16 -7.34 -4.28
CA HIS A 29 -6.35 -6.13 -4.34
C HIS A 29 -4.91 -6.35 -3.84
N GLY A 30 -4.73 -6.95 -2.66
CA GLY A 30 -3.39 -7.26 -2.13
C GLY A 30 -2.66 -8.32 -2.96
N THR A 31 -3.39 -9.30 -3.49
CA THR A 31 -2.86 -10.33 -4.38
C THR A 31 -2.35 -9.71 -5.68
N HIS A 32 -3.12 -8.80 -6.27
CA HIS A 32 -2.73 -8.05 -7.47
C HIS A 32 -1.46 -7.23 -7.23
N ALA A 33 -1.40 -6.46 -6.15
CA ALA A 33 -0.21 -5.69 -5.80
C ALA A 33 1.02 -6.59 -5.58
N ALA A 34 0.87 -7.72 -4.91
CA ALA A 34 1.93 -8.68 -4.67
C ALA A 34 2.44 -9.31 -5.98
N GLY A 35 1.54 -9.67 -6.91
CA GLY A 35 1.90 -10.19 -8.21
C GLY A 35 2.66 -9.19 -9.06
N THR A 36 2.19 -7.95 -9.13
CA THR A 36 2.91 -6.85 -9.81
C THR A 36 4.33 -6.67 -9.28
N LEU A 37 4.49 -6.74 -7.96
CA LEU A 37 5.80 -6.59 -7.33
C LEU A 37 6.72 -7.78 -7.58
N ASN A 38 6.23 -9.02 -7.43
CA ASN A 38 7.10 -10.18 -7.21
C ASN A 38 6.57 -11.50 -7.77
N ALA A 39 5.70 -11.49 -8.80
CA ALA A 39 5.33 -12.73 -9.48
C ALA A 39 6.57 -13.43 -10.03
N ALA A 40 6.58 -14.77 -10.00
CA ALA A 40 7.76 -15.57 -10.34
C ALA A 40 8.17 -15.37 -11.81
N TRP A 41 9.47 -15.38 -12.05
CA TRP A 41 10.06 -15.30 -13.38
C TRP A 41 10.21 -16.70 -13.99
N ASP A 42 9.10 -17.42 -14.12
CA ASP A 42 9.06 -18.82 -14.55
C ASP A 42 8.48 -19.03 -15.96
N GLY A 43 8.17 -17.93 -16.65
CA GLY A 43 7.59 -17.96 -18.00
C GLY A 43 6.10 -18.33 -18.04
N LYS A 44 5.41 -18.28 -16.90
CA LYS A 44 3.97 -18.58 -16.78
C LYS A 44 3.21 -17.35 -16.24
N GLY A 45 2.10 -17.03 -16.89
CA GLY A 45 1.26 -15.90 -16.45
C GLY A 45 2.01 -14.57 -16.50
N VAL A 46 1.91 -13.79 -15.42
CA VAL A 46 2.58 -12.50 -15.29
C VAL A 46 3.96 -12.65 -14.66
N THR A 47 4.82 -11.67 -14.93
CA THR A 47 6.17 -11.57 -14.33
C THR A 47 6.21 -10.32 -13.46
N GLY A 48 6.61 -10.47 -12.21
CA GLY A 48 6.77 -9.35 -11.29
C GLY A 48 7.93 -8.43 -11.71
N ILE A 49 7.88 -7.18 -11.23
CA ILE A 49 8.95 -6.20 -11.50
C ILE A 49 10.26 -6.66 -10.85
N ASN A 50 10.17 -7.29 -9.67
CA ASN A 50 11.34 -7.78 -8.95
C ASN A 50 11.51 -9.29 -9.10
N ASP A 51 12.77 -9.72 -9.08
CA ASP A 51 13.08 -11.14 -8.96
C ASP A 51 12.88 -11.59 -7.50
N SER A 52 12.06 -12.63 -7.30
CA SER A 52 11.72 -13.22 -5.99
C SER A 52 12.93 -13.78 -5.24
N HIS A 53 14.09 -13.93 -5.87
CA HIS A 53 15.33 -14.29 -5.19
C HIS A 53 15.87 -13.17 -4.29
N TYR A 54 15.61 -11.91 -4.64
CA TYR A 54 16.16 -10.75 -3.94
C TYR A 54 15.12 -10.00 -3.10
N VAL A 55 13.85 -10.13 -3.43
CA VAL A 55 12.74 -9.44 -2.74
C VAL A 55 11.81 -10.46 -2.11
N LYS A 56 11.44 -10.23 -0.87
CA LYS A 56 10.42 -11.02 -0.16
C LYS A 56 9.26 -10.12 0.23
N ILE A 57 8.06 -10.65 0.10
CA ILE A 57 6.83 -9.95 0.48
C ILE A 57 6.37 -10.47 1.84
N MET A 58 6.08 -9.54 2.74
CA MET A 58 5.39 -9.76 3.99
C MET A 58 3.96 -9.23 3.83
N VAL A 59 2.98 -10.10 3.84
CA VAL A 59 1.58 -9.73 3.62
C VAL A 59 0.93 -9.36 4.95
N LEU A 60 0.47 -8.12 5.09
CA LEU A 60 -0.20 -7.62 6.28
C LEU A 60 -1.61 -7.17 5.92
N LYS A 61 -2.59 -8.01 6.26
CA LYS A 61 -3.99 -7.70 6.00
C LYS A 61 -4.52 -6.77 7.09
N ALA A 62 -4.51 -5.47 6.79
CA ALA A 62 -4.99 -4.42 7.69
C ALA A 62 -6.37 -3.86 7.30
N LEU A 63 -6.87 -4.20 6.11
CA LEU A 63 -8.17 -3.79 5.60
C LEU A 63 -9.04 -5.02 5.31
N GLY A 64 -10.35 -4.87 5.49
CA GLY A 64 -11.35 -5.88 5.13
C GLY A 64 -11.49 -6.03 3.61
N ALA A 65 -12.31 -7.00 3.18
CA ALA A 65 -12.61 -7.23 1.76
C ALA A 65 -13.36 -6.05 1.10
N ASP A 66 -14.03 -5.22 1.90
CA ASP A 66 -14.66 -3.97 1.47
C ASP A 66 -13.69 -2.78 1.36
N GLY A 67 -12.41 -3.02 1.53
CA GLY A 67 -11.35 -2.02 1.51
C GLY A 67 -11.32 -1.11 2.74
N LYS A 68 -12.11 -1.41 3.79
CA LYS A 68 -12.19 -0.60 5.00
C LYS A 68 -11.39 -1.20 6.15
N GLY A 69 -10.88 -0.32 7.01
CA GLY A 69 -10.19 -0.69 8.24
C GLY A 69 -9.96 0.52 9.13
N ASP A 70 -9.59 0.24 10.36
CA ASP A 70 -9.31 1.29 11.35
C ASP A 70 -7.82 1.66 11.32
N SER A 71 -7.51 2.91 11.62
CA SER A 71 -6.12 3.38 11.76
C SER A 71 -5.34 2.55 12.79
N SER A 72 -5.98 2.11 13.86
CA SER A 72 -5.36 1.26 14.88
C SER A 72 -4.83 -0.05 14.29
N THR A 73 -5.60 -0.70 13.42
CA THR A 73 -5.20 -1.93 12.72
C THR A 73 -4.01 -1.69 11.80
N VAL A 74 -4.03 -0.59 11.05
CA VAL A 74 -2.92 -0.18 10.18
C VAL A 74 -1.66 0.10 11.00
N ILE A 75 -1.78 0.82 12.12
CA ILE A 75 -0.67 1.12 13.03
C ILE A 75 -0.05 -0.17 13.59
N GLU A 76 -0.88 -1.13 13.99
CA GLU A 76 -0.42 -2.43 14.47
C GLU A 76 0.35 -3.18 13.38
N ALA A 77 -0.17 -3.20 12.14
CA ALA A 77 0.50 -3.81 11.00
C ALA A 77 1.86 -3.15 10.68
N ILE A 78 1.96 -1.82 10.72
CA ILE A 78 3.22 -1.10 10.52
C ILE A 78 4.24 -1.46 11.61
N ARG A 79 3.82 -1.51 12.86
CA ARG A 79 4.71 -1.90 13.98
C ARG A 79 5.19 -3.34 13.85
N TYR A 80 4.31 -4.25 13.44
CA TYR A 80 4.69 -5.63 13.14
C TYR A 80 5.69 -5.70 12.00
N ALA A 81 5.46 -5.00 10.88
CA ALA A 81 6.38 -4.94 9.75
C ALA A 81 7.78 -4.49 10.18
N GLN A 82 7.86 -3.41 10.95
CA GLN A 82 9.10 -2.87 11.47
C GLN A 82 9.80 -3.87 12.40
N ALA A 83 9.08 -4.50 13.32
CA ALA A 83 9.63 -5.47 14.27
C ALA A 83 10.18 -6.74 13.58
N ASN A 84 9.62 -7.08 12.40
CA ASN A 84 10.04 -8.22 11.59
C ASN A 84 10.98 -7.85 10.44
N GLY A 85 11.56 -6.64 10.45
CA GLY A 85 12.67 -6.24 9.60
C GLY A 85 12.28 -5.81 8.18
N ALA A 86 11.02 -5.44 7.94
CA ALA A 86 10.62 -4.82 6.68
C ALA A 86 11.40 -3.53 6.44
N GLN A 87 11.79 -3.29 5.21
CA GLN A 87 12.54 -2.09 4.81
C GLN A 87 11.65 -1.11 4.04
N ILE A 88 10.67 -1.62 3.30
CA ILE A 88 9.72 -0.85 2.50
C ILE A 88 8.31 -1.29 2.87
N CYS A 89 7.40 -0.34 2.99
CA CYS A 89 5.99 -0.58 3.25
C CYS A 89 5.15 0.04 2.13
N ASN A 90 4.38 -0.78 1.42
CA ASN A 90 3.44 -0.31 0.40
C ASN A 90 2.05 -0.10 1.02
N LEU A 91 1.50 1.11 0.91
CA LEU A 91 0.18 1.50 1.40
C LEU A 91 -0.69 1.98 0.24
N SER A 92 -1.50 1.07 -0.31
CA SER A 92 -2.40 1.36 -1.43
C SER A 92 -3.83 1.68 -0.93
N PHE A 93 -3.95 2.62 -0.02
CA PHE A 93 -5.22 3.12 0.52
C PHE A 93 -5.09 4.58 0.95
N GLY A 94 -6.22 5.24 1.20
CA GLY A 94 -6.25 6.60 1.69
C GLY A 94 -7.55 6.94 2.42
N SER A 95 -7.51 8.04 3.18
CA SER A 95 -8.64 8.61 3.90
C SER A 95 -8.53 10.14 3.92
N GLU A 96 -9.66 10.83 3.89
CA GLU A 96 -9.71 12.28 4.10
C GLU A 96 -9.53 12.67 5.56
N THR A 97 -9.58 11.70 6.47
CA THR A 97 -9.44 11.95 7.91
C THR A 97 -7.96 11.94 8.30
N TYR A 98 -7.50 13.06 8.85
CA TYR A 98 -6.16 13.16 9.43
C TYR A 98 -6.06 12.33 10.71
N ASP A 99 -5.06 11.44 10.77
CA ASP A 99 -4.75 10.67 11.97
C ASP A 99 -3.32 10.96 12.44
N ARG A 100 -3.24 11.64 13.58
CA ARG A 100 -1.96 12.02 14.19
C ARG A 100 -1.13 10.81 14.64
N GLN A 101 -1.78 9.73 15.09
CA GLN A 101 -1.07 8.55 15.58
C GLN A 101 -0.45 7.78 14.41
N LEU A 102 -1.18 7.65 13.31
CA LEU A 102 -0.66 7.05 12.08
C LEU A 102 0.51 7.85 11.51
N GLU A 103 0.38 9.18 11.43
CA GLU A 103 1.48 10.05 11.00
C GLU A 103 2.73 9.86 11.88
N GLN A 104 2.56 9.84 13.19
CA GLN A 104 3.66 9.68 14.12
C GLN A 104 4.36 8.33 13.96
N VAL A 105 3.62 7.24 13.76
CA VAL A 105 4.19 5.90 13.55
C VAL A 105 4.97 5.84 12.25
N ILE A 106 4.43 6.39 11.16
CA ILE A 106 5.14 6.47 9.88
C ILE A 106 6.43 7.28 10.04
N ARG A 107 6.34 8.48 10.59
CA ARG A 107 7.50 9.40 10.75
C ARG A 107 8.62 8.81 11.60
N GLN A 108 8.29 8.03 12.62
CA GLN A 108 9.27 7.41 13.53
C GLN A 108 9.83 6.09 13.01
N SER A 109 9.24 5.53 11.96
CA SER A 109 9.69 4.26 11.38
C SER A 109 10.94 4.43 10.53
N PRO A 110 11.90 3.50 10.58
CA PRO A 110 13.03 3.47 9.67
C PRO A 110 12.68 2.97 8.27
N MET A 111 11.45 2.50 8.04
CA MET A 111 11.00 2.00 6.74
C MET A 111 10.71 3.16 5.78
N LEU A 112 10.88 2.90 4.49
CA LEU A 112 10.35 3.75 3.42
C LEU A 112 8.90 3.36 3.13
N PHE A 113 8.02 4.35 3.05
CA PHE A 113 6.60 4.15 2.73
C PHE A 113 6.30 4.60 1.31
N ILE A 114 5.80 3.67 0.49
CA ILE A 114 5.31 3.96 -0.85
C ILE A 114 3.79 4.02 -0.78
N ILE A 115 3.21 5.16 -1.11
CA ILE A 115 1.81 5.45 -0.81
C ILE A 115 1.10 5.92 -2.09
N SER A 116 -0.07 5.35 -2.36
CA SER A 116 -0.93 5.82 -3.44
C SER A 116 -1.45 7.23 -3.14
N ALA A 117 -1.37 8.13 -4.10
CA ALA A 117 -1.94 9.48 -3.99
C ALA A 117 -3.49 9.46 -3.88
N GLY A 118 -4.12 8.35 -4.29
CA GLY A 118 -5.57 8.16 -4.28
C GLY A 118 -6.21 8.33 -5.66
N ASN A 119 -7.51 8.03 -5.73
CA ASN A 119 -8.25 7.84 -6.99
C ASN A 119 -9.38 8.87 -7.20
N GLY A 120 -9.25 10.06 -6.64
CA GLY A 120 -10.20 11.14 -6.87
C GLY A 120 -11.49 11.06 -6.07
N ASP A 121 -12.47 11.82 -6.52
CA ASP A 121 -13.81 11.90 -5.94
C ASP A 121 -14.71 10.73 -6.40
N ALA A 122 -15.96 10.72 -5.90
CA ALA A 122 -16.96 9.72 -6.31
C ALA A 122 -17.35 9.80 -7.77
N GLY A 123 -17.03 10.90 -8.46
CA GLY A 123 -17.22 11.08 -9.89
C GLY A 123 -16.07 10.58 -10.73
N GLY A 124 -14.98 10.09 -10.11
CA GLY A 124 -13.78 9.61 -10.78
C GLY A 124 -12.86 10.75 -11.25
N ASN A 125 -12.95 11.92 -10.66
CA ASN A 125 -12.08 13.05 -10.98
C ASN A 125 -10.98 13.17 -9.95
N GLY A 126 -9.73 13.19 -10.39
CA GLY A 126 -8.56 13.37 -9.53
C GLY A 126 -8.61 14.68 -8.74
N LEU A 127 -8.23 14.62 -7.48
CA LEU A 127 -8.23 15.76 -6.58
C LEU A 127 -6.82 16.32 -6.42
N ASN A 128 -6.73 17.65 -6.30
CA ASN A 128 -5.51 18.30 -5.83
C ASN A 128 -5.37 18.09 -4.31
N ILE A 129 -4.52 17.14 -3.90
CA ILE A 129 -4.36 16.78 -2.48
C ILE A 129 -3.52 17.79 -1.68
N ASP A 130 -2.95 18.82 -2.32
CA ASP A 130 -2.43 19.99 -1.62
C ASP A 130 -3.57 20.87 -1.06
N GLN A 131 -4.78 20.79 -1.64
CA GLN A 131 -5.96 21.54 -1.23
C GLN A 131 -6.99 20.67 -0.48
N PHE A 132 -7.12 19.43 -0.90
CA PHE A 132 -8.03 18.42 -0.33
C PHE A 132 -7.22 17.19 0.11
N PRO A 133 -6.53 17.27 1.26
CA PRO A 133 -5.57 16.25 1.65
C PRO A 133 -6.16 14.84 1.78
N VAL A 134 -5.44 13.85 1.26
CA VAL A 134 -5.72 12.42 1.44
C VAL A 134 -4.55 11.81 2.19
N TYR A 135 -4.82 11.18 3.32
CA TYR A 135 -3.81 10.59 4.17
C TYR A 135 -3.75 9.07 4.02
N PRO A 136 -2.55 8.48 4.09
CA PRO A 136 -1.27 9.05 4.52
C PRO A 136 -0.47 9.77 3.42
N ALA A 137 -0.91 9.83 2.16
CA ALA A 137 -0.17 10.43 1.05
C ALA A 137 0.22 11.90 1.29
N ALA A 138 -0.66 12.68 1.94
CA ALA A 138 -0.43 14.10 2.23
C ALA A 138 0.28 14.37 3.58
N TYR A 139 0.79 13.34 4.27
CA TYR A 139 1.67 13.60 5.42
C TYR A 139 3.03 14.12 4.97
N THR A 140 3.55 15.10 5.71
CA THR A 140 4.88 15.66 5.45
C THR A 140 5.95 14.87 6.23
N SER A 141 6.42 13.76 5.69
CA SER A 141 7.42 12.91 6.33
C SER A 141 8.48 12.49 5.31
N GLU A 142 9.76 12.59 5.67
CA GLU A 142 10.90 12.35 4.77
C GLU A 142 11.00 10.91 4.25
N ASN A 143 10.32 9.98 4.91
CA ASN A 143 10.29 8.57 4.56
C ASN A 143 9.01 8.15 3.82
N ILE A 144 8.30 9.11 3.20
CA ILE A 144 7.14 8.86 2.33
C ILE A 144 7.52 9.18 0.89
N ILE A 145 7.06 8.34 -0.03
CA ILE A 145 6.95 8.60 -1.47
C ILE A 145 5.50 8.43 -1.86
N SER A 146 4.84 9.52 -2.18
CA SER A 146 3.46 9.55 -2.68
C SER A 146 3.44 9.43 -4.20
N VAL A 147 2.65 8.49 -4.72
CA VAL A 147 2.69 8.08 -6.13
C VAL A 147 1.34 8.26 -6.80
N ALA A 148 1.31 9.06 -7.87
CA ALA A 148 0.18 9.23 -8.77
C ALA A 148 0.15 8.16 -9.88
N ASN A 149 -1.02 7.96 -10.50
CA ASN A 149 -1.23 6.98 -11.54
C ASN A 149 -1.07 7.59 -12.94
N LEU A 150 -0.15 7.05 -13.75
CA LEU A 150 0.00 7.37 -15.17
C LEU A 150 -0.68 6.35 -16.07
N LEU A 151 -1.21 6.85 -17.17
CA LEU A 151 -1.52 6.06 -18.35
C LEU A 151 -0.24 5.67 -19.11
N PHE A 152 -0.37 4.71 -20.04
CA PHE A 152 0.74 4.24 -20.87
C PHE A 152 1.33 5.32 -21.81
N ASP A 153 0.56 6.35 -22.11
CA ASP A 153 0.99 7.49 -22.93
C ASP A 153 1.72 8.59 -22.15
N GLY A 154 1.90 8.38 -20.84
CA GLY A 154 2.57 9.33 -19.94
C GLY A 154 1.67 10.42 -19.38
N ASN A 155 0.40 10.44 -19.73
CA ASN A 155 -0.57 11.35 -19.13
C ASN A 155 -1.03 10.86 -17.76
N LEU A 156 -1.39 11.77 -16.88
CA LEU A 156 -2.02 11.41 -15.62
C LEU A 156 -3.40 10.80 -15.90
N HIS A 157 -3.73 9.71 -15.20
CA HIS A 157 -5.09 9.14 -15.29
C HIS A 157 -6.10 10.12 -14.69
N ASP A 158 -7.27 10.28 -15.33
CA ASP A 158 -8.28 11.28 -14.94
C ASP A 158 -8.69 11.18 -13.47
N SER A 159 -8.75 9.96 -12.93
CA SER A 159 -9.06 9.74 -11.51
C SER A 159 -7.87 9.88 -10.57
N SER A 160 -6.64 10.01 -11.08
CA SER A 160 -5.48 10.09 -10.19
C SER A 160 -5.46 11.39 -9.42
N ASN A 161 -5.33 11.31 -8.11
CA ASN A 161 -5.00 12.49 -7.32
C ASN A 161 -3.63 13.03 -7.72
N PHE A 162 -3.45 14.33 -7.52
CA PHE A 162 -2.23 15.07 -7.85
C PHE A 162 -1.95 16.14 -6.79
N GLY A 163 -0.76 16.72 -6.83
CA GLY A 163 -0.36 17.80 -5.95
C GLY A 163 1.12 18.12 -6.16
N VAL A 164 1.46 19.39 -6.14
CA VAL A 164 2.86 19.84 -6.35
C VAL A 164 3.71 19.61 -5.11
N GLN A 165 3.08 19.60 -3.93
CA GLN A 165 3.74 19.42 -2.63
C GLN A 165 3.55 18.03 -2.06
N SER A 166 2.38 17.43 -2.28
CA SER A 166 1.96 16.17 -1.63
C SER A 166 2.17 14.93 -2.50
N VAL A 167 2.58 15.08 -3.78
CA VAL A 167 2.86 13.95 -4.68
C VAL A 167 4.29 14.06 -5.19
N ASP A 168 5.09 13.02 -4.94
CA ASP A 168 6.52 13.02 -5.25
C ASP A 168 6.80 12.58 -6.68
N LEU A 169 6.06 11.59 -7.17
CA LEU A 169 6.23 11.05 -8.52
C LEU A 169 4.94 10.44 -9.05
N ALA A 170 4.96 10.07 -10.32
CA ALA A 170 3.89 9.32 -10.94
C ALA A 170 4.46 8.08 -11.64
N ALA A 171 3.72 6.98 -11.62
CA ALA A 171 4.12 5.70 -12.20
C ALA A 171 2.97 5.08 -13.00
N PRO A 172 3.27 4.26 -14.04
CA PRO A 172 2.24 3.49 -14.76
C PRO A 172 1.45 2.60 -13.79
N GLY A 173 0.14 2.80 -13.74
CA GLY A 173 -0.74 2.09 -12.81
C GLY A 173 -2.10 1.73 -13.44
N SER A 174 -2.26 1.95 -14.76
CA SER A 174 -3.49 1.65 -15.49
C SER A 174 -3.28 0.44 -16.39
N TYR A 175 -4.30 -0.42 -16.47
CA TYR A 175 -4.27 -1.67 -17.29
C TYR A 175 -3.13 -2.62 -16.92
N ILE A 176 -2.74 -2.63 -15.66
CA ILE A 176 -1.71 -3.53 -15.14
C ILE A 176 -2.30 -4.94 -14.99
N LEU A 177 -1.62 -5.93 -15.56
CA LEU A 177 -1.93 -7.35 -15.38
C LEU A 177 -1.13 -7.90 -14.19
N SER A 178 -1.80 -8.67 -13.37
CA SER A 178 -1.17 -9.33 -12.22
C SER A 178 -1.91 -10.59 -11.79
#